data_60686f5c8a97aa0a08ee4f19aa1835d6
#
_entry.id   60686f5c8a97aa0a08ee4f19aa1835d6
#
_cell.length_a   1.000
_cell.length_b   1.000
_cell.length_c   1.000
_cell.angle_alpha   90.00
_cell.angle_beta   90.00
_cell.angle_gamma   90.00
#
_symmetry.space_group_name_H-M   'P 1'
#
loop_
_entity.id
_entity.type
_entity.pdbx_description
1 polymer ?
#
loop_
_entity_poly.entity_id
_entity_poly.type
_entity_poly.pdbx_seq_one_letter_code
_entity_poly.pdbx_strand_id
1 'polypeptide(L)'
;MTQVIQYTEFGGPEVLTPAEAAASAPGPGEVAVRVEAVGVNPIDAKLRAGLRASDPIVEPRRVGSDAAGTVTAVGADVEGIRPGDAVVVFGAQGAYADELVVPARHVEPRTPRVTAAEGAALGVPAGTAYQALRSLDVRAGDTLLIHGGSGAVGQAAIQFAALWGATVVATASPRRHERLRELGAIPVAYGDGLAQRVREAAPQGVTVILDAAGTDGALDVSLDVLADRSRIATIVRGSDADRLGIRGFA
;
A
#
# COMPACT_ATOMS: atom_id res chain seq x y z
N MET A 1 -6.64 -9.51 -28.77
CA MET A 1 -5.79 -10.26 -27.79
C MET A 1 -5.03 -9.24 -26.99
N THR A 2 -4.87 -9.43 -25.70
CA THR A 2 -4.08 -8.60 -24.80
C THR A 2 -3.01 -9.45 -24.14
N GLN A 3 -1.83 -8.88 -23.92
CA GLN A 3 -0.77 -9.57 -23.16
C GLN A 3 -1.06 -9.43 -21.66
N VAL A 4 -0.85 -10.54 -20.93
CA VAL A 4 -1.02 -10.58 -19.47
C VAL A 4 0.14 -11.35 -18.84
N ILE A 5 0.41 -11.07 -17.57
CA ILE A 5 1.31 -11.89 -16.76
C ILE A 5 0.49 -12.78 -15.85
N GLN A 6 0.79 -14.08 -15.84
CA GLN A 6 0.07 -15.07 -15.04
C GLN A 6 1.02 -16.09 -14.42
N TYR A 7 0.49 -16.91 -13.49
CA TYR A 7 1.18 -18.06 -12.90
C TYR A 7 0.20 -19.20 -12.66
N THR A 8 0.70 -20.44 -12.72
CA THR A 8 -0.09 -21.68 -12.59
C THR A 8 0.29 -22.49 -11.36
N GLU A 9 1.34 -22.08 -10.64
CA GLU A 9 1.80 -22.70 -9.41
C GLU A 9 2.35 -21.62 -8.48
N PHE A 10 2.36 -21.88 -7.17
CA PHE A 10 2.99 -20.96 -6.20
C PHE A 10 4.51 -21.09 -6.30
N GLY A 11 5.20 -19.95 -6.20
CA GLY A 11 6.66 -19.93 -6.27
C GLY A 11 7.26 -18.52 -6.26
N GLY A 12 8.53 -18.43 -6.59
CA GLY A 12 9.28 -17.20 -6.78
C GLY A 12 8.94 -16.50 -8.10
N PRO A 13 9.69 -15.45 -8.49
CA PRO A 13 9.43 -14.72 -9.74
C PRO A 13 9.46 -15.58 -11.01
N GLU A 14 10.14 -16.72 -10.97
CA GLU A 14 10.30 -17.68 -12.07
C GLU A 14 8.99 -18.31 -12.55
N VAL A 15 7.94 -18.34 -11.70
CA VAL A 15 6.63 -18.89 -12.09
C VAL A 15 5.79 -17.91 -12.90
N LEU A 16 6.21 -16.65 -13.00
CA LEU A 16 5.52 -15.65 -13.80
C LEU A 16 5.79 -15.86 -15.29
N THR A 17 4.73 -16.04 -16.05
CA THR A 17 4.80 -16.25 -17.49
C THR A 17 3.93 -15.25 -18.24
N PRO A 18 4.40 -14.71 -19.38
CA PRO A 18 3.54 -13.96 -20.29
C PRO A 18 2.55 -14.91 -20.98
N ALA A 19 1.34 -14.43 -21.18
CA ALA A 19 0.31 -15.15 -21.91
C ALA A 19 -0.58 -14.18 -22.70
N GLU A 20 -1.25 -14.69 -23.70
CA GLU A 20 -2.30 -13.98 -24.43
C GLU A 20 -3.66 -14.30 -23.83
N ALA A 21 -4.45 -13.27 -23.61
CA ALA A 21 -5.84 -13.39 -23.18
C ALA A 21 -6.79 -12.73 -24.19
N ALA A 22 -8.03 -13.17 -24.23
CA ALA A 22 -9.04 -12.50 -25.03
C ALA A 22 -9.26 -11.07 -24.48
N ALA A 23 -9.27 -10.08 -25.37
CA ALA A 23 -9.73 -8.75 -25.01
C ALA A 23 -11.25 -8.83 -24.74
N SER A 24 -11.67 -8.32 -23.59
CA SER A 24 -13.08 -8.28 -23.21
C SER A 24 -13.63 -6.86 -23.37
N ALA A 25 -14.83 -6.71 -23.90
CA ALA A 25 -15.55 -5.45 -23.79
C ALA A 25 -16.04 -5.26 -22.35
N PRO A 26 -16.07 -4.01 -21.82
CA PRO A 26 -16.58 -3.76 -20.48
C PRO A 26 -18.08 -4.02 -20.42
N GLY A 27 -18.52 -4.76 -19.40
CA GLY A 27 -19.92 -4.96 -19.05
C GLY A 27 -20.54 -3.75 -18.33
N PRO A 28 -21.81 -3.82 -17.92
CA PRO A 28 -22.44 -2.76 -17.14
C PRO A 28 -21.66 -2.44 -15.86
N GLY A 29 -21.42 -1.14 -15.62
CA GLY A 29 -20.64 -0.67 -14.46
C GLY A 29 -19.13 -0.90 -14.55
N GLU A 30 -18.59 -1.34 -15.70
CA GLU A 30 -17.17 -1.59 -15.91
C GLU A 30 -16.56 -0.61 -16.92
N VAL A 31 -15.24 -0.47 -16.85
CA VAL A 31 -14.43 0.31 -17.77
C VAL A 31 -13.27 -0.52 -18.31
N ALA A 32 -12.93 -0.31 -19.57
CA ALA A 32 -11.71 -0.84 -20.17
C ALA A 32 -10.62 0.23 -20.13
N VAL A 33 -9.42 -0.14 -19.69
CA VAL A 33 -8.27 0.74 -19.53
C VAL A 33 -7.06 0.16 -20.24
N ARG A 34 -6.49 0.90 -21.18
CA ARG A 34 -5.15 0.62 -21.73
C ARG A 34 -4.13 1.04 -20.68
N VAL A 35 -3.36 0.07 -20.21
CA VAL A 35 -2.38 0.24 -19.14
C VAL A 35 -1.12 0.92 -19.69
N GLU A 36 -0.64 1.92 -18.98
CA GLU A 36 0.60 2.66 -19.25
C GLU A 36 1.68 2.39 -18.20
N ALA A 37 1.26 2.08 -16.97
CA ALA A 37 2.13 1.71 -15.87
C ALA A 37 1.39 0.82 -14.88
N VAL A 38 2.13 -0.04 -14.17
CA VAL A 38 1.62 -0.89 -13.09
C VAL A 38 2.39 -0.65 -11.80
N GLY A 39 1.70 -0.77 -10.66
CA GLY A 39 2.32 -0.78 -9.34
C GLY A 39 2.77 -2.19 -8.99
N VAL A 40 4.01 -2.32 -8.54
CA VAL A 40 4.56 -3.59 -8.02
C VAL A 40 4.58 -3.53 -6.50
N ASN A 41 3.83 -4.41 -5.86
CA ASN A 41 3.59 -4.37 -4.43
C ASN A 41 4.04 -5.67 -3.72
N PRO A 42 4.42 -5.62 -2.43
CA PRO A 42 4.74 -6.83 -1.66
C PRO A 42 3.60 -7.86 -1.65
N ILE A 43 2.35 -7.42 -1.76
CA ILE A 43 1.19 -8.32 -1.81
C ILE A 43 1.21 -9.21 -3.05
N ASP A 44 1.66 -8.70 -4.20
CA ASP A 44 1.75 -9.46 -5.44
C ASP A 44 2.71 -10.66 -5.28
N ALA A 45 3.86 -10.41 -4.62
CA ALA A 45 4.82 -11.46 -4.30
C ALA A 45 4.29 -12.46 -3.27
N LYS A 46 3.56 -11.98 -2.23
CA LYS A 46 2.98 -12.84 -1.19
C LYS A 46 1.90 -13.77 -1.76
N LEU A 47 1.03 -13.26 -2.62
CA LEU A 47 -0.02 -14.05 -3.27
C LEU A 47 0.59 -15.10 -4.21
N ARG A 48 1.54 -14.69 -5.05
CA ARG A 48 2.25 -15.59 -5.95
C ARG A 48 3.01 -16.69 -5.20
N ALA A 49 3.63 -16.38 -4.09
CA ALA A 49 4.37 -17.34 -3.28
C ALA A 49 3.50 -18.25 -2.39
N GLY A 50 2.18 -18.08 -2.38
CA GLY A 50 1.28 -18.82 -1.51
C GLY A 50 1.43 -18.48 -0.02
N LEU A 51 2.04 -17.34 0.30
CA LEU A 51 2.24 -16.88 1.69
C LEU A 51 0.98 -16.27 2.33
N ARG A 52 -0.08 -16.14 1.56
CA ARG A 52 -1.42 -15.80 2.03
C ARG A 52 -2.34 -16.99 1.84
N ALA A 53 -3.29 -17.16 2.78
CA ALA A 53 -4.32 -18.17 2.64
C ALA A 53 -5.03 -17.99 1.28
N SER A 54 -4.95 -19.01 0.45
CA SER A 54 -5.55 -19.02 -0.87
C SER A 54 -5.86 -20.46 -1.27
N ASP A 55 -6.92 -20.64 -2.06
CA ASP A 55 -7.28 -21.94 -2.61
C ASP A 55 -6.19 -22.50 -3.52
N PRO A 56 -6.15 -23.80 -3.75
CA PRO A 56 -5.31 -24.40 -4.79
C PRO A 56 -5.51 -23.69 -6.14
N ILE A 57 -4.43 -23.57 -6.91
CA ILE A 57 -4.50 -22.99 -8.25
C ILE A 57 -5.05 -24.06 -9.20
N VAL A 58 -6.28 -23.86 -9.65
CA VAL A 58 -6.95 -24.74 -10.64
C VAL A 58 -6.96 -24.13 -12.04
N GLU A 59 -6.87 -22.80 -12.13
CA GLU A 59 -6.76 -22.03 -13.36
C GLU A 59 -5.63 -21.01 -13.24
N PRO A 60 -4.99 -20.59 -14.34
CA PRO A 60 -3.95 -19.57 -14.30
C PRO A 60 -4.42 -18.31 -13.57
N ARG A 61 -3.62 -17.84 -12.61
CA ARG A 61 -3.90 -16.61 -11.84
C ARG A 61 -3.12 -15.44 -12.42
N ARG A 62 -3.80 -14.33 -12.57
CA ARG A 62 -3.18 -13.05 -12.92
C ARG A 62 -2.62 -12.35 -11.69
N VAL A 63 -1.64 -11.49 -11.88
CA VAL A 63 -0.96 -10.74 -10.82
C VAL A 63 -1.09 -9.24 -11.02
N GLY A 64 -1.02 -8.48 -9.91
CA GLY A 64 -1.06 -7.03 -9.89
C GLY A 64 -2.40 -6.47 -9.43
N SER A 65 -2.32 -5.41 -8.62
CA SER A 65 -3.49 -4.72 -8.04
C SER A 65 -3.62 -3.28 -8.48
N ASP A 66 -2.52 -2.64 -8.86
CA ASP A 66 -2.46 -1.21 -9.16
C ASP A 66 -2.02 -0.96 -10.59
N ALA A 67 -2.69 -0.04 -11.26
CA ALA A 67 -2.31 0.42 -12.60
C ALA A 67 -2.64 1.90 -12.78
N ALA A 68 -2.11 2.47 -13.85
CA ALA A 68 -2.56 3.74 -14.40
C ALA A 68 -2.54 3.66 -15.92
N GLY A 69 -3.45 4.36 -16.56
CA GLY A 69 -3.57 4.31 -18.01
C GLY A 69 -4.62 5.25 -18.54
N THR A 70 -5.14 4.92 -19.71
CA THR A 70 -6.17 5.67 -20.42
C THR A 70 -7.40 4.79 -20.66
N VAL A 71 -8.57 5.29 -20.34
CA VAL A 71 -9.85 4.61 -20.62
C VAL A 71 -10.03 4.45 -22.12
N THR A 72 -10.32 3.23 -22.58
CA THR A 72 -10.57 2.92 -24.00
C THR A 72 -12.05 2.71 -24.31
N ALA A 73 -12.81 2.18 -23.34
CA ALA A 73 -14.25 1.99 -23.45
C ALA A 73 -14.91 2.03 -22.06
N VAL A 74 -16.20 2.32 -22.05
CA VAL A 74 -17.04 2.27 -20.85
C VAL A 74 -18.28 1.42 -21.11
N GLY A 75 -18.68 0.64 -20.11
CA GLY A 75 -19.93 -0.13 -20.15
C GLY A 75 -21.15 0.74 -19.86
N ALA A 76 -22.33 0.14 -19.94
CA ALA A 76 -23.54 0.80 -19.50
C ALA A 76 -23.46 1.17 -18.01
N ASP A 77 -24.23 2.16 -17.58
CA ASP A 77 -24.36 2.60 -16.19
C ASP A 77 -23.04 3.16 -15.56
N VAL A 78 -22.04 3.51 -16.38
CA VAL A 78 -20.85 4.22 -15.93
C VAL A 78 -21.03 5.71 -16.09
N GLU A 79 -20.95 6.45 -14.99
CA GLU A 79 -21.05 7.91 -14.96
C GLU A 79 -19.71 8.56 -14.63
N GLY A 80 -19.46 9.76 -15.19
CA GLY A 80 -18.28 10.58 -14.85
C GLY A 80 -16.96 10.13 -15.46
N ILE A 81 -16.90 8.98 -16.14
CA ILE A 81 -15.71 8.44 -16.81
C ILE A 81 -16.01 8.30 -18.31
N ARG A 82 -15.04 8.65 -19.17
CA ARG A 82 -15.20 8.62 -20.64
C ARG A 82 -13.95 8.03 -21.31
N PRO A 83 -14.11 7.45 -22.50
CA PRO A 83 -12.97 7.10 -23.33
C PRO A 83 -12.03 8.31 -23.55
N GLY A 84 -10.73 8.09 -23.37
CA GLY A 84 -9.70 9.13 -23.42
C GLY A 84 -9.31 9.69 -22.05
N ASP A 85 -10.06 9.44 -21.00
CA ASP A 85 -9.70 9.90 -19.64
C ASP A 85 -8.45 9.19 -19.13
N ALA A 86 -7.50 9.99 -18.59
CA ALA A 86 -6.37 9.47 -17.87
C ALA A 86 -6.79 9.06 -16.45
N VAL A 87 -6.46 7.83 -16.04
CA VAL A 87 -6.96 7.24 -14.79
C VAL A 87 -5.88 6.50 -14.01
N VAL A 88 -6.16 6.30 -12.72
CA VAL A 88 -5.50 5.33 -11.85
C VAL A 88 -6.50 4.22 -11.52
N VAL A 89 -6.01 3.00 -11.34
CA VAL A 89 -6.81 1.81 -11.04
C VAL A 89 -6.30 1.21 -9.74
N PHE A 90 -7.20 0.93 -8.81
CA PHE A 90 -6.90 0.37 -7.49
C PHE A 90 -7.59 -0.98 -7.29
N GLY A 91 -6.91 -1.93 -6.67
CA GLY A 91 -7.50 -3.21 -6.30
C GLY A 91 -7.96 -4.06 -7.49
N ALA A 92 -7.34 -3.89 -8.66
CA ALA A 92 -7.55 -4.76 -9.79
C ALA A 92 -7.09 -6.19 -9.50
N GLN A 93 -7.66 -7.15 -10.20
CA GLN A 93 -7.14 -8.51 -10.24
C GLN A 93 -6.48 -8.73 -11.61
N GLY A 94 -5.13 -8.72 -11.61
CA GLY A 94 -4.37 -8.94 -12.83
C GLY A 94 -3.93 -7.68 -13.56
N ALA A 95 -3.51 -6.65 -12.81
CA ALA A 95 -3.07 -5.37 -13.36
C ALA A 95 -1.82 -5.47 -14.26
N TYR A 96 -1.05 -6.57 -14.20
CA TYR A 96 0.09 -6.78 -15.09
C TYR A 96 -0.41 -7.25 -16.47
N ALA A 97 -0.98 -6.33 -17.22
CA ALA A 97 -1.58 -6.55 -18.52
C ALA A 97 -1.49 -5.27 -19.38
N ASP A 98 -1.62 -5.41 -20.70
CA ASP A 98 -1.71 -4.26 -21.61
C ASP A 98 -3.08 -3.58 -21.53
N GLU A 99 -4.12 -4.37 -21.26
CA GLU A 99 -5.49 -3.89 -21.07
C GLU A 99 -6.15 -4.54 -19.85
N LEU A 100 -6.95 -3.74 -19.13
CA LEU A 100 -7.76 -4.16 -18.01
C LEU A 100 -9.23 -3.86 -18.26
N VAL A 101 -10.12 -4.76 -17.84
CA VAL A 101 -11.54 -4.45 -17.61
C VAL A 101 -11.78 -4.54 -16.11
N VAL A 102 -12.24 -3.45 -15.53
CA VAL A 102 -12.44 -3.33 -14.07
C VAL A 102 -13.73 -2.60 -13.75
N PRO A 103 -14.36 -2.88 -12.60
CA PRO A 103 -15.46 -2.08 -12.11
C PRO A 103 -15.10 -0.60 -12.02
N ALA A 104 -15.98 0.30 -12.45
CA ALA A 104 -15.75 1.75 -12.46
C ALA A 104 -15.40 2.31 -11.06
N ARG A 105 -15.90 1.68 -9.96
CA ARG A 105 -15.54 2.04 -8.58
C ARG A 105 -14.05 1.83 -8.22
N HIS A 106 -13.30 1.14 -9.05
CA HIS A 106 -11.85 0.92 -8.88
C HIS A 106 -11.03 1.92 -9.70
N VAL A 107 -11.66 2.90 -10.30
CA VAL A 107 -11.04 3.85 -11.21
C VAL A 107 -11.24 5.27 -10.72
N GLU A 108 -10.15 6.02 -10.65
CA GLU A 108 -10.18 7.44 -10.28
C GLU A 108 -9.48 8.29 -11.35
N PRO A 109 -9.95 9.50 -11.64
CA PRO A 109 -9.30 10.39 -12.57
C PRO A 109 -7.86 10.72 -12.14
N ARG A 110 -6.92 10.59 -13.07
CA ARG A 110 -5.51 10.98 -12.86
C ARG A 110 -5.30 12.42 -13.33
N THR A 111 -4.90 13.29 -12.39
CA THR A 111 -4.65 14.69 -12.72
C THR A 111 -3.45 14.81 -13.69
N PRO A 112 -3.41 15.84 -14.57
CA PRO A 112 -2.30 16.05 -15.50
C PRO A 112 -0.93 16.27 -14.84
N ARG A 113 -0.89 16.56 -13.52
CA ARG A 113 0.34 16.72 -12.75
C ARG A 113 0.96 15.41 -12.30
N VAL A 114 0.23 14.31 -12.43
CA VAL A 114 0.65 12.98 -11.99
C VAL A 114 0.90 12.13 -13.23
N THR A 115 2.10 11.64 -13.40
CA THR A 115 2.45 10.70 -14.47
C THR A 115 1.75 9.35 -14.26
N ALA A 116 1.68 8.52 -15.29
CA ALA A 116 1.14 7.16 -15.15
C ALA A 116 1.94 6.34 -14.11
N ALA A 117 3.26 6.45 -14.10
CA ALA A 117 4.11 5.74 -13.15
C ALA A 117 3.86 6.19 -11.70
N GLU A 118 3.72 7.49 -11.45
CA GLU A 118 3.36 8.01 -10.13
C GLU A 118 1.96 7.55 -9.72
N GLY A 119 0.98 7.61 -10.62
CA GLY A 119 -0.39 7.17 -10.37
C GLY A 119 -0.47 5.68 -10.00
N ALA A 120 0.21 4.82 -10.76
CA ALA A 120 0.27 3.38 -10.50
C ALA A 120 0.97 3.04 -9.17
N ALA A 121 1.83 3.91 -8.65
CA ALA A 121 2.53 3.71 -7.39
C ALA A 121 1.69 4.08 -6.14
N LEU A 122 0.49 4.65 -6.30
CA LEU A 122 -0.32 5.17 -5.19
C LEU A 122 -1.24 4.13 -4.54
N GLY A 123 -1.83 3.21 -5.30
CA GLY A 123 -2.96 2.39 -4.87
C GLY A 123 -2.74 1.67 -3.55
N VAL A 124 -1.97 0.61 -3.55
CA VAL A 124 -1.69 -0.19 -2.34
C VAL A 124 -1.00 0.65 -1.26
N PRO A 125 0.07 1.43 -1.54
CA PRO A 125 0.73 2.17 -0.47
C PRO A 125 -0.13 3.22 0.21
N ALA A 126 -0.79 4.09 -0.55
CA ALA A 126 -1.61 5.16 0.02
C ALA A 126 -2.89 4.60 0.66
N GLY A 127 -3.55 3.63 0.00
CA GLY A 127 -4.74 2.96 0.54
C GLY A 127 -4.45 2.26 1.87
N THR A 128 -3.34 1.52 1.96
CA THR A 128 -2.91 0.85 3.20
C THR A 128 -2.63 1.86 4.31
N ALA A 129 -1.86 2.92 4.00
CA ALA A 129 -1.54 3.96 4.96
C ALA A 129 -2.81 4.65 5.48
N TYR A 130 -3.70 5.07 4.59
CA TYR A 130 -4.96 5.74 4.94
C TYR A 130 -5.84 4.87 5.84
N GLN A 131 -6.08 3.61 5.45
CA GLN A 131 -6.90 2.68 6.22
C GLN A 131 -6.29 2.40 7.60
N ALA A 132 -4.98 2.16 7.68
CA ALA A 132 -4.30 1.92 8.94
C ALA A 132 -4.41 3.11 9.90
N LEU A 133 -4.12 4.33 9.42
CA LEU A 133 -4.21 5.54 10.24
C LEU A 133 -5.64 5.86 10.66
N ARG A 134 -6.62 5.65 9.78
CA ARG A 134 -8.05 5.82 10.11
C ARG A 134 -8.52 4.82 11.15
N SER A 135 -8.09 3.56 11.04
CA SER A 135 -8.44 2.54 12.03
C SER A 135 -7.84 2.81 13.41
N LEU A 136 -6.66 3.45 13.44
CA LEU A 136 -5.99 3.89 14.66
C LEU A 136 -6.56 5.22 15.21
N ASP A 137 -7.56 5.81 14.54
CA ASP A 137 -8.14 7.13 14.89
C ASP A 137 -7.07 8.22 15.04
N VAL A 138 -6.12 8.27 14.10
CA VAL A 138 -5.05 9.30 14.10
C VAL A 138 -5.67 10.67 13.84
N ARG A 139 -5.34 11.66 14.70
CA ARG A 139 -5.93 13.00 14.67
C ARG A 139 -4.93 14.07 15.10
N ALA A 140 -5.35 15.32 14.98
CA ALA A 140 -4.56 16.46 15.45
C ALA A 140 -4.22 16.33 16.94
N GLY A 141 -2.96 16.62 17.27
CA GLY A 141 -2.41 16.50 18.62
C GLY A 141 -1.85 15.11 18.96
N ASP A 142 -2.05 14.09 18.12
CA ASP A 142 -1.36 12.81 18.29
C ASP A 142 0.14 12.93 18.00
N THR A 143 0.93 12.07 18.63
CA THR A 143 2.32 11.80 18.30
C THR A 143 2.40 10.37 17.73
N LEU A 144 2.52 10.27 16.42
CA LEU A 144 2.56 9.01 15.67
C LEU A 144 4.00 8.54 15.48
N LEU A 145 4.31 7.33 15.97
CA LEU A 145 5.53 6.62 15.61
C LEU A 145 5.27 5.71 14.40
N ILE A 146 6.07 5.86 13.34
CA ILE A 146 6.03 4.98 12.16
C ILE A 146 7.34 4.19 12.08
N HIS A 147 7.27 2.88 12.22
CA HIS A 147 8.38 2.01 11.86
C HIS A 147 8.36 1.75 10.36
N GLY A 148 9.55 1.86 9.71
CA GLY A 148 9.65 1.73 8.25
C GLY A 148 9.22 2.98 7.48
N GLY A 149 9.46 4.17 8.02
CA GLY A 149 9.04 5.47 7.43
C GLY A 149 9.53 5.73 6.01
N SER A 150 10.64 5.12 5.59
CA SER A 150 11.18 5.30 4.22
C SER A 150 10.56 4.36 3.16
N GLY A 151 9.72 3.40 3.56
CA GLY A 151 8.94 2.55 2.66
C GLY A 151 7.77 3.32 2.03
N ALA A 152 7.16 2.78 0.97
CA ALA A 152 6.08 3.46 0.27
C ALA A 152 4.87 3.76 1.18
N VAL A 153 4.43 2.78 1.99
CA VAL A 153 3.36 2.98 2.98
C VAL A 153 3.78 3.98 4.05
N GLY A 154 5.02 3.88 4.57
CA GLY A 154 5.54 4.81 5.58
C GLY A 154 5.56 6.26 5.09
N GLN A 155 6.02 6.51 3.85
CA GLN A 155 6.03 7.85 3.26
C GLN A 155 4.60 8.41 3.06
N ALA A 156 3.65 7.57 2.65
CA ALA A 156 2.25 7.98 2.54
C ALA A 156 1.65 8.29 3.93
N ALA A 157 1.91 7.43 4.92
CA ALA A 157 1.43 7.61 6.29
C ALA A 157 1.97 8.89 6.94
N ILE A 158 3.25 9.23 6.73
CA ILE A 158 3.83 10.50 7.20
C ILE A 158 3.02 11.68 6.68
N GLN A 159 2.76 11.71 5.38
CA GLN A 159 2.06 12.83 4.74
C GLN A 159 0.60 12.94 5.21
N PHE A 160 -0.14 11.83 5.28
CA PHE A 160 -1.51 11.85 5.80
C PHE A 160 -1.56 12.34 7.25
N ALA A 161 -0.69 11.80 8.13
CA ALA A 161 -0.68 12.17 9.53
C ALA A 161 -0.31 13.66 9.72
N ALA A 162 0.68 14.17 8.98
CA ALA A 162 1.05 15.58 9.00
C ALA A 162 -0.11 16.48 8.53
N LEU A 163 -0.81 16.10 7.45
CA LEU A 163 -2.01 16.81 6.97
C LEU A 163 -3.15 16.82 7.99
N TRP A 164 -3.26 15.80 8.84
CA TRP A 164 -4.27 15.72 9.90
C TRP A 164 -3.82 16.40 11.21
N GLY A 165 -2.63 17.00 11.23
CA GLY A 165 -2.12 17.75 12.38
C GLY A 165 -1.47 16.91 13.48
N ALA A 166 -1.06 15.68 13.17
CA ALA A 166 -0.26 14.84 14.07
C ALA A 166 1.23 15.18 13.96
N THR A 167 1.97 15.04 15.06
CA THR A 167 3.44 15.02 15.05
C THR A 167 3.89 13.61 14.65
N VAL A 168 4.81 13.50 13.69
CA VAL A 168 5.26 12.20 13.21
C VAL A 168 6.73 11.96 13.53
N VAL A 169 7.03 10.89 14.25
CA VAL A 169 8.36 10.31 14.41
C VAL A 169 8.47 9.09 13.51
N ALA A 170 9.49 8.98 12.68
CA ALA A 170 9.58 7.89 11.71
C ALA A 170 10.96 7.22 11.69
N THR A 171 10.99 5.89 11.75
CA THR A 171 12.26 5.14 11.71
C THR A 171 12.73 4.90 10.29
N ALA A 172 14.00 5.18 10.03
CA ALA A 172 14.67 4.91 8.76
C ALA A 172 16.19 4.82 8.93
N SER A 173 16.89 4.34 7.89
CA SER A 173 18.36 4.47 7.84
C SER A 173 18.75 5.95 7.71
N PRO A 174 19.90 6.38 8.28
CA PRO A 174 20.35 7.78 8.27
C PRO A 174 20.34 8.43 6.87
N ARG A 175 20.69 7.70 5.85
CA ARG A 175 20.69 8.18 4.44
C ARG A 175 19.31 8.61 3.93
N ARG A 176 18.23 8.23 4.63
CA ARG A 176 16.84 8.57 4.28
C ARG A 176 16.24 9.67 5.15
N HIS A 177 16.97 10.15 6.15
CA HIS A 177 16.44 11.09 7.13
C HIS A 177 16.02 12.42 6.51
N GLU A 178 16.79 12.95 5.55
CA GLU A 178 16.44 14.20 4.88
C GLU A 178 15.10 14.08 4.16
N ARG A 179 14.90 12.99 3.40
CA ARG A 179 13.62 12.73 2.73
C ARG A 179 12.44 12.67 3.71
N LEU A 180 12.64 12.07 4.88
CA LEU A 180 11.57 11.99 5.89
C LEU A 180 11.22 13.38 6.47
N ARG A 181 12.23 14.26 6.67
CA ARG A 181 12.00 15.65 7.09
C ARG A 181 11.22 16.44 6.05
N GLU A 182 11.56 16.30 4.78
CA GLU A 182 10.81 16.92 3.68
C GLU A 182 9.33 16.52 3.67
N LEU A 183 9.02 15.28 4.07
CA LEU A 183 7.67 14.77 4.17
C LEU A 183 6.94 15.18 5.46
N GLY A 184 7.64 15.83 6.42
CA GLY A 184 7.06 16.34 7.66
C GLY A 184 7.29 15.45 8.89
N ALA A 185 8.22 14.49 8.84
CA ALA A 185 8.53 13.64 10.00
C ALA A 185 9.84 14.02 10.70
N ILE A 186 9.92 13.68 11.98
CA ILE A 186 11.15 13.66 12.77
C ILE A 186 11.78 12.28 12.58
N PRO A 187 12.90 12.14 11.82
CA PRO A 187 13.49 10.85 11.55
C PRO A 187 14.36 10.37 12.71
N VAL A 188 14.30 9.07 13.01
CA VAL A 188 15.17 8.38 13.95
C VAL A 188 15.79 7.14 13.32
N ALA A 189 17.05 6.84 13.65
CA ALA A 189 17.70 5.61 13.20
C ALA A 189 17.15 4.41 13.97
N TYR A 190 16.91 3.29 13.28
CA TYR A 190 16.60 2.02 13.93
C TYR A 190 17.86 1.33 14.48
N GLY A 191 17.71 0.18 15.14
CA GLY A 191 18.80 -0.58 15.79
C GLY A 191 18.95 -0.23 17.26
N ASP A 192 20.09 -0.63 17.86
CA ASP A 192 20.34 -0.51 19.29
C ASP A 192 20.06 0.89 19.83
N GLY A 193 19.38 0.98 20.97
CA GLY A 193 18.98 2.26 21.59
C GLY A 193 17.81 2.96 20.91
N LEU A 194 17.05 2.28 20.03
CA LEU A 194 15.90 2.88 19.31
C LEU A 194 14.86 3.45 20.28
N ALA A 195 14.50 2.76 21.35
CA ALA A 195 13.50 3.24 22.31
C ALA A 195 13.91 4.59 22.94
N GLN A 196 15.18 4.76 23.28
CA GLN A 196 15.69 6.03 23.80
C GLN A 196 15.58 7.14 22.76
N ARG A 197 16.02 6.89 21.52
CA ARG A 197 15.92 7.89 20.43
C ARG A 197 14.47 8.29 20.14
N VAL A 198 13.53 7.35 20.24
CA VAL A 198 12.10 7.64 20.10
C VAL A 198 11.61 8.55 21.22
N ARG A 199 11.97 8.27 22.48
CA ARG A 199 11.60 9.12 23.63
C ARG A 199 12.22 10.53 23.52
N GLU A 200 13.44 10.65 23.03
CA GLU A 200 14.09 11.95 22.79
C GLU A 200 13.40 12.73 21.66
N ALA A 201 12.98 12.05 20.60
CA ALA A 201 12.25 12.65 19.47
C ALA A 201 10.78 12.98 19.80
N ALA A 202 10.19 12.31 20.77
CA ALA A 202 8.81 12.48 21.24
C ALA A 202 8.77 12.74 22.76
N PRO A 203 9.23 13.90 23.24
CA PRO A 203 9.33 14.16 24.69
C PRO A 203 7.98 14.21 25.41
N GLN A 204 6.88 14.40 24.68
CA GLN A 204 5.50 14.36 25.20
C GLN A 204 4.89 12.96 25.17
N GLY A 205 5.66 11.97 24.71
CA GLY A 205 5.23 10.58 24.56
C GLY A 205 4.61 10.27 23.19
N VAL A 206 4.70 9.01 22.81
CA VAL A 206 4.04 8.44 21.63
C VAL A 206 2.60 8.09 22.01
N THR A 207 1.62 8.47 21.17
CA THR A 207 0.19 8.19 21.41
C THR A 207 -0.40 7.17 20.46
N VAL A 208 0.28 6.90 19.33
CA VAL A 208 -0.16 5.96 18.31
C VAL A 208 1.03 5.42 17.52
N ILE A 209 0.97 4.16 17.08
CA ILE A 209 2.08 3.50 16.38
C ILE A 209 1.58 2.75 15.15
N LEU A 210 2.28 2.94 14.04
CA LEU A 210 2.13 2.14 12.82
C LEU A 210 3.44 1.40 12.54
N ASP A 211 3.41 0.07 12.61
CA ASP A 211 4.52 -0.77 12.18
C ASP A 211 4.36 -1.18 10.71
N ALA A 212 5.22 -0.63 9.86
CA ALA A 212 5.39 -1.00 8.46
C ALA A 212 6.78 -1.63 8.18
N ALA A 213 7.52 -1.99 9.24
CA ALA A 213 8.84 -2.63 9.15
C ALA A 213 8.77 -4.14 9.43
N GLY A 214 7.95 -4.57 10.39
CA GLY A 214 7.73 -5.97 10.75
C GLY A 214 8.93 -6.66 11.38
N THR A 215 9.87 -5.90 11.96
CA THR A 215 11.02 -6.47 12.67
C THR A 215 10.70 -6.66 14.15
N ASP A 216 11.32 -7.65 14.79
CA ASP A 216 11.14 -7.88 16.25
C ASP A 216 11.48 -6.62 17.05
N GLY A 217 12.62 -5.96 16.75
CA GLY A 217 13.01 -4.73 17.42
C GLY A 217 12.04 -3.56 17.23
N ALA A 218 11.31 -3.48 16.12
CA ALA A 218 10.24 -2.50 15.92
C ALA A 218 9.05 -2.79 16.83
N LEU A 219 8.62 -4.06 16.90
CA LEU A 219 7.52 -4.48 17.75
C LEU A 219 7.86 -4.34 19.23
N ASP A 220 9.05 -4.75 19.65
CA ASP A 220 9.51 -4.63 21.04
C ASP A 220 9.51 -3.17 21.50
N VAL A 221 10.04 -2.26 20.66
CA VAL A 221 10.03 -0.82 20.97
C VAL A 221 8.59 -0.28 20.98
N SER A 222 7.73 -0.71 20.06
CA SER A 222 6.32 -0.32 20.05
C SER A 222 5.63 -0.64 21.37
N LEU A 223 5.84 -1.84 21.89
CA LEU A 223 5.24 -2.33 23.14
C LEU A 223 5.86 -1.68 24.39
N ASP A 224 7.11 -1.20 24.30
CA ASP A 224 7.83 -0.52 25.37
C ASP A 224 7.44 0.97 25.47
N VAL A 225 7.23 1.64 24.35
CA VAL A 225 6.96 3.10 24.34
C VAL A 225 5.48 3.48 24.40
N LEU A 226 4.56 2.53 24.16
CA LEU A 226 3.12 2.77 24.20
C LEU A 226 2.39 1.61 24.89
N ALA A 227 1.79 1.91 26.06
CA ALA A 227 1.04 0.91 26.83
C ALA A 227 -0.33 0.57 26.23
N ASP A 228 -1.00 1.54 25.60
CA ASP A 228 -2.29 1.33 24.94
C ASP A 228 -2.11 0.58 23.60
N ARG A 229 -2.21 -0.74 23.66
CA ARG A 229 -2.06 -1.62 22.51
C ARG A 229 -3.14 -1.45 21.45
N SER A 230 -4.30 -0.90 21.79
CA SER A 230 -5.37 -0.62 20.83
C SER A 230 -4.98 0.48 19.84
N ARG A 231 -3.95 1.26 20.17
CA ARG A 231 -3.37 2.33 19.35
C ARG A 231 -2.10 1.91 18.62
N ILE A 232 -1.80 0.62 18.57
CA ILE A 232 -0.68 0.03 17.81
C ILE A 232 -1.23 -0.83 16.69
N ALA A 233 -0.72 -0.66 15.49
CA ALA A 233 -1.05 -1.51 14.35
C ALA A 233 0.20 -1.97 13.59
N THR A 234 0.14 -3.18 13.03
CA THR A 234 1.13 -3.70 12.08
C THR A 234 0.48 -4.05 10.75
N ILE A 235 1.12 -3.69 9.65
CA ILE A 235 0.74 -4.08 8.28
C ILE A 235 1.61 -5.23 7.74
N VAL A 236 2.52 -5.74 8.55
CA VAL A 236 3.51 -6.76 8.15
C VAL A 236 3.33 -8.05 8.94
N ARG A 237 3.12 -7.95 10.25
CA ARG A 237 3.06 -9.06 11.21
C ARG A 237 1.63 -9.37 11.65
N GLY A 238 0.68 -9.42 10.71
CA GLY A 238 -0.74 -9.69 11.02
C GLY A 238 -0.98 -10.97 11.83
N SER A 239 -0.20 -12.03 11.59
CA SER A 239 -0.27 -13.29 12.34
C SER A 239 0.12 -13.16 13.83
N ASP A 240 0.89 -12.15 14.20
CA ASP A 240 1.30 -11.89 15.59
C ASP A 240 0.35 -10.92 16.31
N ALA A 241 -0.50 -10.23 15.56
CA ALA A 241 -1.30 -9.13 16.09
C ALA A 241 -2.21 -9.55 17.25
N ASP A 242 -2.94 -10.65 17.10
CA ASP A 242 -3.83 -11.16 18.14
C ASP A 242 -3.06 -11.55 19.40
N ARG A 243 -1.93 -12.26 19.26
CA ARG A 243 -1.06 -12.65 20.38
C ARG A 243 -0.50 -11.44 21.12
N LEU A 244 -0.20 -10.36 20.43
CA LEU A 244 0.35 -9.13 20.99
C LEU A 244 -0.73 -8.17 21.50
N GLY A 245 -2.00 -8.40 21.18
CA GLY A 245 -3.12 -7.52 21.53
C GLY A 245 -3.11 -6.20 20.77
N ILE A 246 -2.53 -6.18 19.55
CA ILE A 246 -2.45 -5.02 18.66
C ILE A 246 -3.33 -5.24 17.42
N ARG A 247 -3.51 -4.21 16.59
CA ARG A 247 -4.27 -4.34 15.33
C ARG A 247 -3.41 -4.92 14.23
N GLY A 248 -3.91 -5.94 13.54
CA GLY A 248 -3.30 -6.52 12.35
C GLY A 248 -4.05 -6.12 11.09
N PHE A 249 -3.32 -5.74 10.06
CA PHE A 249 -3.85 -5.64 8.69
C PHE A 249 -3.30 -6.81 7.90
N ALA A 250 -4.19 -7.70 7.47
CA ALA A 250 -3.84 -8.87 6.66
C ALA A 250 -3.99 -8.56 5.18
#